data_c18dca764595965252d5c4bc3da45680
#
_entry.id   c18dca764595965252d5c4bc3da45680
#
_cell.length_a   1.000
_cell.length_b   1.000
_cell.length_c   1.000
_cell.angle_alpha   90.00
_cell.angle_beta   90.00
_cell.angle_gamma   90.00
#
_symmetry.space_group_name_H-M   'P 1'
#
loop_
_entity.id
_entity.type
_entity.pdbx_description
1 polymer ?
#
loop_
_entity_poly.entity_id
_entity_poly.type
_entity_poly.pdbx_seq_one_letter_code
_entity_poly.pdbx_strand_id
1 'polypeptide(L)'
;MKTLLFLITVLLTTVDISTAREWVISIPIKDVKMVSTKGLKSPKWFISKFNVVNMTNLSFFNSKYIGPYKDSLNYDLRNPKKWPFISIDTFCTEDGNDSLGIIFYNDLSIPNKNSRFIASGTPLILKDGVEQPIKRNGFTLAKRPRTVIGNNNNDSILIYVSSAIRIVDMPKRLKILGFKNAMNLDGGGSTLLYRDSVYVYRQKKLRSYPNILTW
;
A
#
# COMPACT_ATOMS: atom_id res chain seq x y z
N MET A 1 8.56 29.46 -38.65
CA MET A 1 8.14 28.64 -37.51
C MET A 1 9.40 28.09 -36.83
N LYS A 2 9.77 28.59 -35.66
CA LYS A 2 10.94 28.11 -34.89
C LYS A 2 10.41 27.14 -33.83
N THR A 3 10.76 25.88 -33.96
CA THR A 3 10.44 24.83 -33.01
C THR A 3 11.33 25.00 -31.77
N LEU A 4 10.73 25.34 -30.63
CA LEU A 4 11.43 25.50 -29.36
C LEU A 4 11.60 24.10 -28.74
N LEU A 5 12.83 23.60 -28.77
CA LEU A 5 13.19 22.32 -28.12
C LEU A 5 13.38 22.58 -26.64
N PHE A 6 12.42 22.08 -25.79
CA PHE A 6 12.57 22.11 -24.35
C PHE A 6 13.54 21.01 -23.93
N LEU A 7 14.75 21.39 -23.58
CA LEU A 7 15.75 20.52 -23.00
C LEU A 7 15.42 20.37 -21.51
N ILE A 8 14.81 19.23 -21.10
CA ILE A 8 14.65 18.88 -19.68
C ILE A 8 16.01 18.40 -19.18
N THR A 9 16.72 19.30 -18.53
CA THR A 9 17.97 18.96 -17.82
C THR A 9 17.59 18.19 -16.55
N VAL A 10 17.74 16.87 -16.60
CA VAL A 10 17.70 16.03 -15.40
C VAL A 10 18.98 16.31 -14.61
N LEU A 11 18.85 17.07 -13.54
CA LEU A 11 19.94 17.30 -12.59
C LEU A 11 20.22 15.96 -11.87
N LEU A 12 21.14 15.17 -12.38
CA LEU A 12 21.72 14.03 -11.68
C LEU A 12 22.60 14.57 -10.55
N THR A 13 22.00 14.89 -9.40
CA THR A 13 22.78 15.04 -8.18
C THR A 13 23.32 13.65 -7.82
N THR A 14 24.63 13.53 -7.74
CA THR A 14 25.35 12.37 -7.19
C THR A 14 24.87 12.16 -5.76
N VAL A 15 23.97 11.22 -5.54
CA VAL A 15 23.42 10.88 -4.24
C VAL A 15 24.29 9.80 -3.64
N ASP A 16 24.80 10.11 -2.46
CA ASP A 16 25.56 9.24 -1.56
C ASP A 16 24.95 7.82 -1.50
N ILE A 17 25.79 6.79 -1.67
CA ILE A 17 25.41 5.36 -1.80
C ILE A 17 24.73 4.80 -0.53
N SER A 18 24.59 5.61 0.52
CA SER A 18 23.90 5.27 1.77
C SER A 18 22.39 5.57 1.77
N THR A 19 21.85 6.15 0.71
CA THR A 19 20.44 6.59 0.69
C THR A 19 19.48 5.45 0.40
N ALA A 20 18.42 5.38 1.20
CA ALA A 20 17.32 4.48 0.99
C ALA A 20 16.68 4.74 -0.40
N ARG A 21 16.50 3.68 -1.18
CA ARG A 21 15.72 3.78 -2.44
C ARG A 21 14.25 3.86 -2.12
N GLU A 22 13.55 4.73 -2.82
CA GLU A 22 12.13 4.96 -2.63
C GLU A 22 11.38 4.93 -3.96
N TRP A 23 10.17 4.41 -3.94
CA TRP A 23 9.26 4.36 -5.09
C TRP A 23 7.88 4.81 -4.68
N VAL A 24 7.25 5.63 -5.50
CA VAL A 24 5.85 6.02 -5.38
C VAL A 24 5.13 5.64 -6.66
N ILE A 25 4.00 4.98 -6.52
CA ILE A 25 3.18 4.51 -7.64
C ILE A 25 1.76 4.98 -7.39
N SER A 26 1.18 5.67 -8.37
CA SER A 26 -0.23 6.03 -8.38
C SER A 26 -0.99 5.03 -9.25
N ILE A 27 -2.09 4.49 -8.74
CA ILE A 27 -2.89 3.46 -9.37
C ILE A 27 -4.34 3.94 -9.37
N PRO A 28 -4.99 4.07 -10.54
CA PRO A 28 -6.42 4.36 -10.57
C PRO A 28 -7.20 3.33 -9.75
N ILE A 29 -8.14 3.79 -8.93
CA ILE A 29 -8.88 2.91 -7.99
C ILE A 29 -9.61 1.77 -8.71
N LYS A 30 -10.06 1.99 -9.95
CA LYS A 30 -10.74 0.98 -10.78
C LYS A 30 -9.84 -0.20 -11.14
N ASP A 31 -8.54 0.02 -11.23
CA ASP A 31 -7.54 -0.97 -11.66
C ASP A 31 -6.99 -1.77 -10.47
N VAL A 32 -7.23 -1.31 -9.25
CA VAL A 32 -6.74 -1.96 -8.03
C VAL A 32 -7.55 -3.23 -7.74
N LYS A 33 -6.83 -4.32 -7.50
CA LYS A 33 -7.40 -5.60 -7.05
C LYS A 33 -6.61 -6.14 -5.87
N MET A 34 -7.30 -6.79 -4.94
CA MET A 34 -6.67 -7.63 -3.94
C MET A 34 -6.88 -9.08 -4.33
N VAL A 35 -5.80 -9.85 -4.28
CA VAL A 35 -5.86 -11.29 -4.46
C VAL A 35 -5.41 -11.95 -3.17
N SER A 36 -6.29 -12.77 -2.59
CA SER A 36 -6.01 -13.52 -1.35
C SER A 36 -6.06 -15.03 -1.57
N THR A 37 -5.47 -15.77 -0.65
CA THR A 37 -5.42 -17.24 -0.68
C THR A 37 -5.70 -17.81 0.70
N LYS A 38 -6.19 -19.07 0.76
CA LYS A 38 -6.40 -19.77 2.05
C LYS A 38 -5.11 -20.07 2.82
N GLY A 39 -3.95 -19.88 2.21
CA GLY A 39 -2.65 -20.11 2.84
C GLY A 39 -1.58 -19.24 2.20
N LEU A 40 -0.34 -19.38 2.66
CA LEU A 40 0.77 -18.60 2.14
C LEU A 40 1.20 -19.11 0.77
N LYS A 41 1.28 -18.22 -0.21
CA LYS A 41 1.77 -18.53 -1.58
C LYS A 41 2.94 -17.62 -1.94
N SER A 42 3.89 -18.17 -2.73
CA SER A 42 5.03 -17.38 -3.21
C SER A 42 4.58 -16.33 -4.23
N PRO A 43 5.35 -15.24 -4.41
CA PRO A 43 5.09 -14.27 -5.48
C PRO A 43 4.98 -14.93 -6.86
N LYS A 44 5.84 -15.87 -7.16
CA LYS A 44 5.81 -16.64 -8.44
C LYS A 44 4.47 -17.35 -8.65
N TRP A 45 3.87 -17.89 -7.59
CA TRP A 45 2.57 -18.53 -7.68
C TRP A 45 1.47 -17.54 -8.07
N PHE A 46 1.46 -16.32 -7.49
CA PHE A 46 0.49 -15.28 -7.87
C PHE A 46 0.69 -14.85 -9.33
N ILE A 47 1.94 -14.65 -9.75
CA ILE A 47 2.27 -14.29 -11.13
C ILE A 47 1.73 -15.36 -12.10
N SER A 48 2.02 -16.62 -11.88
CA SER A 48 1.61 -17.71 -12.77
C SER A 48 0.09 -17.96 -12.74
N LYS A 49 -0.52 -17.90 -11.54
CA LYS A 49 -1.94 -18.27 -11.38
C LYS A 49 -2.89 -17.20 -11.89
N PHE A 50 -2.53 -15.92 -11.73
CA PHE A 50 -3.40 -14.77 -12.05
C PHE A 50 -2.84 -13.87 -13.15
N ASN A 51 -1.74 -14.29 -13.80
CA ASN A 51 -1.07 -13.51 -14.85
C ASN A 51 -0.75 -12.06 -14.40
N VAL A 52 -0.23 -11.93 -13.16
CA VAL A 52 0.03 -10.64 -12.53
C VAL A 52 1.21 -9.95 -13.20
N VAL A 53 1.00 -8.70 -13.65
CA VAL A 53 2.03 -7.84 -14.25
C VAL A 53 2.61 -6.87 -13.21
N ASN A 54 1.77 -6.42 -12.28
CA ASN A 54 2.15 -5.51 -11.21
C ASN A 54 1.63 -6.02 -9.86
N MET A 55 2.46 -5.97 -8.82
CA MET A 55 2.02 -6.31 -7.46
C MET A 55 2.91 -5.72 -6.37
N THR A 56 2.33 -5.58 -5.20
CA THR A 56 3.04 -5.35 -3.93
C THR A 56 2.46 -6.24 -2.82
N ASN A 57 3.23 -6.44 -1.76
CA ASN A 57 2.73 -7.07 -0.54
C ASN A 57 1.66 -6.19 0.12
N LEU A 58 0.78 -6.79 0.88
CA LEU A 58 -0.34 -6.09 1.48
C LEU A 58 -0.38 -6.27 3.01
N SER A 59 -1.27 -7.09 3.51
CA SER A 59 -1.57 -7.17 4.94
C SER A 59 -0.49 -7.86 5.77
N PHE A 60 -0.42 -7.50 7.04
CA PHE A 60 0.35 -8.28 8.02
C PHE A 60 -0.24 -9.68 8.19
N PHE A 61 0.62 -10.66 8.45
CA PHE A 61 0.22 -12.04 8.67
C PHE A 61 1.17 -12.79 9.60
N ASN A 62 0.61 -13.79 10.28
CA ASN A 62 1.34 -14.79 11.03
C ASN A 62 0.59 -16.12 10.85
N SER A 63 0.93 -16.92 9.84
CA SER A 63 0.16 -18.07 9.36
C SER A 63 -1.29 -17.77 8.92
N LYS A 64 -1.88 -16.69 9.43
CA LYS A 64 -3.23 -16.15 9.12
C LYS A 64 -3.14 -14.64 8.95
N TYR A 65 -4.18 -14.05 8.36
CA TYR A 65 -4.34 -12.59 8.32
C TYR A 65 -4.42 -12.00 9.72
N ILE A 66 -3.89 -10.81 9.86
CA ILE A 66 -4.03 -10.00 11.06
C ILE A 66 -4.83 -8.75 10.71
N GLY A 67 -5.97 -8.56 11.39
CA GLY A 67 -6.92 -7.50 11.08
C GLY A 67 -7.91 -7.86 9.96
N PRO A 68 -8.88 -6.98 9.69
CA PRO A 68 -9.92 -7.23 8.69
C PRO A 68 -9.34 -7.26 7.28
N TYR A 69 -9.90 -8.13 6.44
CA TYR A 69 -9.62 -8.17 5.01
C TYR A 69 -10.85 -8.62 4.22
N LYS A 70 -10.93 -8.18 2.99
CA LYS A 70 -11.93 -8.64 2.00
C LYS A 70 -11.37 -8.51 0.60
N ASP A 71 -11.57 -9.54 -0.21
CA ASP A 71 -11.45 -9.51 -1.66
C ASP A 71 -12.72 -10.09 -2.30
N SER A 72 -12.72 -10.30 -3.61
CA SER A 72 -13.86 -10.85 -4.34
C SER A 72 -14.26 -12.29 -3.95
N LEU A 73 -13.37 -13.04 -3.31
CA LEU A 73 -13.55 -14.47 -3.04
C LEU A 73 -13.56 -14.81 -1.55
N ASN A 74 -12.85 -14.03 -0.72
CA ASN A 74 -12.63 -14.35 0.67
C ASN A 74 -12.75 -13.10 1.54
N TYR A 75 -13.29 -13.26 2.74
CA TYR A 75 -13.32 -12.17 3.70
C TYR A 75 -13.24 -12.69 5.15
N ASP A 76 -12.65 -11.87 6.01
CA ASP A 76 -12.77 -11.94 7.45
C ASP A 76 -12.82 -10.50 7.97
N LEU A 77 -13.97 -10.08 8.45
CA LEU A 77 -14.21 -8.71 8.90
C LEU A 77 -13.97 -8.52 10.39
N ARG A 78 -13.56 -9.58 11.11
CA ARG A 78 -13.19 -9.46 12.51
C ARG A 78 -11.94 -8.62 12.64
N ASN A 79 -11.94 -7.71 13.60
CA ASN A 79 -10.78 -6.86 13.89
C ASN A 79 -10.27 -7.11 15.33
N PRO A 80 -9.82 -8.33 15.66
CA PRO A 80 -9.44 -8.69 17.03
C PRO A 80 -8.25 -7.90 17.55
N LYS A 81 -7.44 -7.35 16.65
CA LYS A 81 -6.29 -6.48 16.98
C LYS A 81 -6.64 -5.01 16.97
N LYS A 82 -7.87 -4.64 16.57
CA LYS A 82 -8.31 -3.25 16.41
C LYS A 82 -7.31 -2.43 15.59
N TRP A 83 -6.92 -2.95 14.44
CA TRP A 83 -5.98 -2.29 13.54
C TRP A 83 -6.72 -1.37 12.58
N PRO A 84 -6.11 -0.25 12.18
CA PRO A 84 -6.59 0.56 11.08
C PRO A 84 -6.75 -0.26 9.80
N PHE A 85 -7.67 0.13 8.96
CA PHE A 85 -7.86 -0.50 7.65
C PHE A 85 -8.30 0.52 6.60
N ILE A 86 -8.02 0.18 5.35
CA ILE A 86 -8.52 0.87 4.16
C ILE A 86 -9.62 0.02 3.54
N SER A 87 -10.67 0.66 3.06
CA SER A 87 -11.65 0.02 2.18
C SER A 87 -11.81 0.78 0.87
N ILE A 88 -12.22 0.05 -0.16
CA ILE A 88 -12.73 0.59 -1.41
C ILE A 88 -14.22 0.26 -1.46
N ASP A 89 -15.03 1.28 -1.37
CA ASP A 89 -16.47 1.18 -1.33
C ASP A 89 -17.11 1.71 -2.62
N THR A 90 -18.22 1.13 -3.01
CA THR A 90 -19.06 1.66 -4.06
C THR A 90 -20.09 2.61 -3.44
N PHE A 91 -20.21 3.80 -3.97
CA PHE A 91 -21.17 4.81 -3.57
C PHE A 91 -22.08 5.10 -4.75
N CYS A 92 -23.38 5.21 -4.49
CA CYS A 92 -24.32 5.76 -5.44
C CYS A 92 -24.18 7.29 -5.41
N THR A 93 -23.90 7.91 -6.54
CA THR A 93 -23.84 9.36 -6.68
C THR A 93 -25.24 9.95 -6.87
N GLU A 94 -25.41 11.27 -6.69
CA GLU A 94 -26.71 11.93 -6.81
C GLU A 94 -27.36 11.76 -8.19
N ASP A 95 -26.56 11.56 -9.22
CA ASP A 95 -27.00 11.28 -10.59
C ASP A 95 -27.33 9.78 -10.84
N GLY A 96 -27.31 8.96 -9.78
CA GLY A 96 -27.64 7.53 -9.84
C GLY A 96 -26.54 6.62 -10.38
N ASN A 97 -25.34 7.15 -10.64
CA ASN A 97 -24.21 6.36 -11.08
C ASN A 97 -23.43 5.79 -9.90
N ASP A 98 -22.84 4.61 -10.08
CA ASP A 98 -21.93 4.04 -9.11
C ASP A 98 -20.54 4.69 -9.23
N SER A 99 -20.01 5.17 -8.11
CA SER A 99 -18.64 5.63 -8.00
C SER A 99 -17.85 4.82 -6.97
N LEU A 100 -16.53 4.74 -7.15
CA LEU A 100 -15.64 4.10 -6.17
C LEU A 100 -15.02 5.16 -5.29
N GLY A 101 -14.98 4.89 -4.00
CA GLY A 101 -14.30 5.76 -3.03
C GLY A 101 -13.35 5.00 -2.11
N ILE A 102 -12.35 5.70 -1.63
CA ILE A 102 -11.33 5.18 -0.73
C ILE A 102 -11.57 5.74 0.66
N ILE A 103 -11.74 4.87 1.65
CA ILE A 103 -11.95 5.25 3.03
C ILE A 103 -10.87 4.65 3.91
N PHE A 104 -10.25 5.50 4.74
CA PHE A 104 -9.32 5.08 5.78
C PHE A 104 -10.02 5.09 7.14
N TYR A 105 -10.10 3.94 7.76
CA TYR A 105 -10.72 3.77 9.06
C TYR A 105 -9.67 3.68 10.17
N ASN A 106 -10.04 4.15 11.35
CA ASN A 106 -9.27 3.89 12.56
C ASN A 106 -9.47 2.45 13.06
N ASP A 107 -8.76 2.09 14.12
CA ASP A 107 -8.76 0.74 14.70
C ASP A 107 -10.06 0.35 15.42
N LEU A 108 -10.98 1.30 15.65
CA LEU A 108 -12.26 1.07 16.32
C LEU A 108 -13.44 0.89 15.36
N SER A 109 -13.23 1.17 14.09
CA SER A 109 -14.28 1.08 13.07
C SER A 109 -14.63 -0.38 12.75
N ILE A 110 -15.91 -0.59 12.39
CA ILE A 110 -16.38 -1.88 11.88
C ILE A 110 -16.32 -1.84 10.35
N PRO A 111 -15.64 -2.81 9.71
CA PRO A 111 -15.57 -2.85 8.25
C PRO A 111 -16.96 -3.01 7.61
N ASN A 112 -17.20 -2.30 6.52
CA ASN A 112 -18.41 -2.45 5.73
C ASN A 112 -18.35 -3.77 4.95
N LYS A 113 -19.32 -4.67 5.17
CA LYS A 113 -19.40 -5.95 4.46
C LYS A 113 -19.60 -5.82 2.94
N ASN A 114 -20.10 -4.67 2.48
CA ASN A 114 -20.35 -4.40 1.06
C ASN A 114 -19.11 -3.77 0.36
N SER A 115 -18.04 -3.47 1.10
CA SER A 115 -16.80 -2.98 0.49
C SER A 115 -16.28 -3.95 -0.57
N ARG A 116 -15.83 -3.42 -1.69
CA ARG A 116 -15.17 -4.19 -2.76
C ARG A 116 -13.83 -4.76 -2.30
N PHE A 117 -13.15 -4.02 -1.44
CA PHE A 117 -11.79 -4.30 -1.00
C PHE A 117 -11.61 -3.82 0.44
N ILE A 118 -10.98 -4.62 1.28
CA ILE A 118 -10.58 -4.23 2.65
C ILE A 118 -9.19 -4.79 2.92
N ALA A 119 -8.27 -3.92 3.36
CA ALA A 119 -6.96 -4.33 3.82
C ALA A 119 -6.59 -3.60 5.11
N SER A 120 -6.00 -4.32 6.05
CA SER A 120 -5.53 -3.75 7.30
C SER A 120 -4.03 -3.51 7.32
N GLY A 121 -3.63 -2.50 8.08
CA GLY A 121 -2.24 -2.15 8.31
C GLY A 121 -2.05 -1.44 9.64
N THR A 122 -0.81 -1.19 10.02
CA THR A 122 -0.49 -0.45 11.26
C THR A 122 0.93 0.10 11.23
N PRO A 123 1.14 1.32 11.76
CA PRO A 123 0.12 2.30 12.18
C PRO A 123 -0.55 3.02 11.01
N LEU A 124 -1.68 3.69 11.26
CA LEU A 124 -2.15 4.79 10.43
C LEU A 124 -1.16 5.94 10.60
N ILE A 125 -0.65 6.48 9.50
CA ILE A 125 0.45 7.47 9.51
C ILE A 125 -0.09 8.88 9.25
N LEU A 126 -0.96 9.00 8.26
CA LEU A 126 -1.64 10.24 7.90
C LEU A 126 -3.14 9.98 7.78
N LYS A 127 -3.94 10.94 8.24
CA LYS A 127 -5.38 10.99 7.99
C LYS A 127 -5.77 12.42 7.64
N ASP A 128 -6.36 12.62 6.48
CA ASP A 128 -6.80 13.92 5.96
C ASP A 128 -5.69 14.99 6.01
N GLY A 129 -4.45 14.58 5.68
CA GLY A 129 -3.26 15.44 5.72
C GLY A 129 -2.66 15.64 7.12
N VAL A 130 -3.31 15.11 8.17
CA VAL A 130 -2.86 15.26 9.56
C VAL A 130 -2.03 14.05 9.99
N GLU A 131 -0.86 14.33 10.59
CA GLU A 131 0.02 13.29 11.14
C GLU A 131 -0.65 12.60 12.33
N GLN A 132 -0.68 11.27 12.30
CA GLN A 132 -1.26 10.48 13.39
C GLN A 132 -0.21 10.15 14.46
N PRO A 133 -0.64 10.02 15.72
CA PRO A 133 0.27 9.65 16.81
C PRO A 133 0.93 8.30 16.56
N ILE A 134 2.24 8.24 16.49
CA ILE A 134 3.01 7.02 16.30
C ILE A 134 3.76 6.67 17.60
N LYS A 135 3.36 5.56 18.23
CA LYS A 135 4.05 5.06 19.42
C LYS A 135 5.50 4.72 19.08
N ARG A 136 6.45 5.32 19.81
CA ARG A 136 7.89 5.04 19.66
C ARG A 136 8.25 3.74 20.35
N ASN A 137 8.65 2.76 19.57
CA ASN A 137 9.05 1.42 20.04
C ASN A 137 10.04 0.79 19.04
N GLY A 138 10.54 -0.40 19.33
CA GLY A 138 11.51 -1.08 18.47
C GLY A 138 10.99 -1.32 17.02
N PHE A 139 9.68 -1.47 16.82
CA PHE A 139 9.11 -1.64 15.48
C PHE A 139 9.10 -0.34 14.68
N THR A 140 8.69 0.77 15.30
CA THR A 140 8.53 2.08 14.63
C THR A 140 9.85 2.84 14.49
N LEU A 141 10.81 2.58 15.37
CA LEU A 141 12.16 3.18 15.35
C LEU A 141 13.14 2.42 14.46
N ALA A 142 12.88 1.16 14.16
CA ALA A 142 13.77 0.36 13.31
C ALA A 142 13.76 0.85 11.86
N LYS A 143 14.93 1.19 11.33
CA LYS A 143 15.14 1.48 9.90
C LYS A 143 15.09 0.18 9.12
N ARG A 144 14.01 -0.03 8.36
CA ARG A 144 13.71 -1.27 7.63
C ARG A 144 13.01 -0.96 6.31
N PRO A 145 12.98 -1.89 5.36
CA PRO A 145 12.11 -1.80 4.20
C PRO A 145 10.65 -1.68 4.64
N ARG A 146 9.89 -0.83 3.93
CA ARG A 146 8.49 -0.55 4.26
C ARG A 146 7.65 -0.47 3.00
N THR A 147 6.40 -0.87 3.16
CA THR A 147 5.32 -0.66 2.19
C THR A 147 4.23 0.16 2.85
N VAL A 148 3.74 1.18 2.15
CA VAL A 148 2.64 2.03 2.60
C VAL A 148 1.59 2.08 1.50
N ILE A 149 0.33 2.03 1.89
CA ILE A 149 -0.82 2.34 1.05
C ILE A 149 -1.43 3.66 1.48
N GLY A 150 -1.82 4.48 0.52
CA GLY A 150 -2.41 5.77 0.79
C GLY A 150 -3.19 6.34 -0.39
N ASN A 151 -3.60 7.59 -0.28
CA ASN A 151 -4.17 8.36 -1.37
C ASN A 151 -3.87 9.85 -1.21
N ASN A 152 -4.07 10.61 -2.27
CA ASN A 152 -4.08 12.09 -2.25
C ASN A 152 -5.48 12.66 -2.57
N ASN A 153 -6.29 11.88 -3.25
CA ASN A 153 -7.69 12.11 -3.58
C ASN A 153 -8.45 10.77 -3.54
N ASN A 154 -9.68 10.74 -4.01
CA ASN A 154 -10.50 9.53 -4.01
C ASN A 154 -10.36 8.68 -5.29
N ASP A 155 -9.60 9.14 -6.30
CA ASP A 155 -9.57 8.50 -7.63
C ASP A 155 -8.43 7.51 -7.78
N SER A 156 -7.41 7.58 -6.92
CA SER A 156 -6.24 6.72 -7.01
C SER A 156 -5.69 6.30 -5.66
N ILE A 157 -5.15 5.10 -5.63
CA ILE A 157 -4.33 4.60 -4.53
C ILE A 157 -2.86 4.95 -4.81
N LEU A 158 -2.18 5.42 -3.79
CA LEU A 158 -0.74 5.63 -3.79
C LEU A 158 -0.06 4.49 -3.03
N ILE A 159 0.90 3.84 -3.67
CA ILE A 159 1.79 2.87 -3.03
C ILE A 159 3.17 3.53 -2.87
N TYR A 160 3.66 3.55 -1.65
CA TYR A 160 5.04 3.93 -1.35
C TYR A 160 5.81 2.70 -0.87
N VAL A 161 6.96 2.47 -1.47
CA VAL A 161 7.92 1.44 -1.05
C VAL A 161 9.25 2.11 -0.76
N SER A 162 9.86 1.77 0.37
CA SER A 162 11.22 2.21 0.71
C SER A 162 12.09 1.02 1.09
N SER A 163 13.34 1.05 0.65
CA SER A 163 14.32 0.02 1.02
C SER A 163 14.78 0.13 2.47
N ALA A 164 14.68 1.33 3.10
CA ALA A 164 15.07 1.53 4.50
C ALA A 164 14.56 2.88 5.06
N ILE A 165 13.49 2.86 5.85
CA ILE A 165 12.97 4.05 6.56
C ILE A 165 12.41 3.65 7.93
N ARG A 166 12.47 4.55 8.92
CA ARG A 166 11.77 4.40 10.20
C ARG A 166 10.33 4.87 10.04
N ILE A 167 9.37 4.18 10.67
CA ILE A 167 7.97 4.59 10.59
C ILE A 167 7.77 6.01 11.17
N VAL A 168 8.50 6.38 12.21
CA VAL A 168 8.41 7.72 12.82
C VAL A 168 8.88 8.86 11.90
N ASP A 169 9.62 8.57 10.84
CA ASP A 169 10.09 9.56 9.87
C ASP A 169 9.14 9.69 8.66
N MET A 170 8.20 8.73 8.50
CA MET A 170 7.31 8.67 7.36
C MET A 170 6.31 9.82 7.27
N PRO A 171 5.71 10.35 8.35
CA PRO A 171 4.68 11.38 8.23
C PRO A 171 5.15 12.57 7.38
N LYS A 172 6.30 13.16 7.72
CA LYS A 172 6.89 14.26 6.96
C LYS A 172 7.20 13.88 5.51
N ARG A 173 7.79 12.68 5.31
CA ARG A 173 8.16 12.20 3.98
C ARG A 173 6.95 12.01 3.08
N LEU A 174 5.90 11.36 3.58
CA LEU A 174 4.69 11.09 2.81
C LEU A 174 3.90 12.37 2.49
N LYS A 175 3.88 13.35 3.39
CA LYS A 175 3.29 14.67 3.10
C LYS A 175 4.00 15.37 1.93
N ILE A 176 5.33 15.36 1.90
CA ILE A 176 6.12 15.90 0.78
C ILE A 176 5.81 15.17 -0.53
N LEU A 177 5.54 13.87 -0.47
CA LEU A 177 5.16 13.05 -1.61
C LEU A 177 3.67 13.17 -1.99
N GLY A 178 2.91 14.06 -1.33
CA GLY A 178 1.53 14.39 -1.67
C GLY A 178 0.47 13.47 -1.07
N PHE A 179 0.82 12.60 -0.13
CA PHE A 179 -0.17 11.76 0.55
C PHE A 179 -1.05 12.59 1.49
N LYS A 180 -2.37 12.42 1.40
CA LYS A 180 -3.35 12.90 2.39
C LYS A 180 -3.65 11.83 3.44
N ASN A 181 -3.85 10.60 2.99
CA ASN A 181 -4.03 9.45 3.87
C ASN A 181 -2.92 8.43 3.62
N ALA A 182 -2.43 7.80 4.68
CA ALA A 182 -1.36 6.81 4.56
C ALA A 182 -1.38 5.82 5.73
N MET A 183 -1.25 4.54 5.41
CA MET A 183 -1.21 3.44 6.36
C MET A 183 -0.04 2.51 6.06
N ASN A 184 0.74 2.17 7.09
CA ASN A 184 1.83 1.22 6.94
C ASN A 184 1.28 -0.21 6.80
N LEU A 185 1.78 -0.92 5.80
CA LEU A 185 1.51 -2.32 5.55
C LEU A 185 2.62 -3.22 6.10
N ASP A 186 2.55 -4.54 5.85
CA ASP A 186 3.64 -5.43 6.20
C ASP A 186 4.94 -5.00 5.50
N GLY A 187 6.03 -5.09 6.20
CA GLY A 187 7.31 -4.57 5.77
C GLY A 187 8.47 -5.51 6.08
N GLY A 188 9.69 -4.97 6.13
CA GLY A 188 10.89 -5.74 6.40
C GLY A 188 11.08 -6.85 5.36
N GLY A 189 11.07 -8.11 5.82
CA GLY A 189 11.22 -9.28 4.96
C GLY A 189 10.10 -9.50 3.95
N SER A 190 8.95 -8.87 4.16
CA SER A 190 7.78 -8.98 3.28
C SER A 190 7.72 -7.89 2.20
N THR A 191 8.52 -6.84 2.29
CA THR A 191 8.49 -5.74 1.32
C THR A 191 8.81 -6.23 -0.09
N LEU A 192 7.89 -5.99 -1.00
CA LEU A 192 7.94 -6.43 -2.40
C LEU A 192 7.35 -5.33 -3.30
N LEU A 193 8.02 -5.07 -4.43
CA LEU A 193 7.48 -4.32 -5.55
C LEU A 193 7.83 -5.05 -6.84
N TYR A 194 6.82 -5.50 -7.55
CA TYR A 194 6.91 -6.11 -8.86
C TYR A 194 6.11 -5.25 -9.83
N ARG A 195 6.72 -4.80 -10.89
CA ARG A 195 6.13 -3.89 -11.85
C ARG A 195 6.62 -4.20 -13.26
N ASP A 196 5.71 -4.14 -14.22
CA ASP A 196 5.99 -4.41 -15.64
C ASP A 196 6.73 -5.75 -15.82
N SER A 197 6.26 -6.77 -15.08
CA SER A 197 6.82 -8.13 -15.09
C SER A 197 8.25 -8.28 -14.58
N VAL A 198 8.76 -7.26 -13.83
CA VAL A 198 10.09 -7.33 -13.19
C VAL A 198 10.04 -6.99 -11.71
N TYR A 199 10.96 -7.57 -10.94
CA TYR A 199 11.13 -7.20 -9.53
C TYR A 199 11.89 -5.88 -9.41
N VAL A 200 11.18 -4.79 -9.14
CA VAL A 200 11.76 -3.46 -8.88
C VAL A 200 12.43 -3.45 -7.51
N TYR A 201 11.77 -4.05 -6.52
CA TYR A 201 12.30 -4.26 -5.19
C TYR A 201 11.85 -5.59 -4.58
N ARG A 202 12.77 -6.32 -3.96
CA ARG A 202 12.49 -7.53 -3.19
C ARG A 202 13.60 -7.82 -2.20
N GLN A 203 13.29 -8.56 -1.16
CA GLN A 203 14.28 -9.12 -0.26
C GLN A 203 15.05 -10.28 -0.93
N LYS A 204 16.29 -10.55 -0.47
CA LYS A 204 17.10 -11.67 -0.97
C LYS A 204 16.31 -12.98 -0.91
N LYS A 205 15.66 -13.24 0.23
CA LYS A 205 14.76 -14.39 0.42
C LYS A 205 13.31 -13.91 0.28
N LEU A 206 12.67 -14.28 -0.81
CA LEU A 206 11.24 -14.01 -1.01
C LEU A 206 10.41 -14.79 0.01
N ARG A 207 9.50 -14.07 0.68
CA ARG A 207 8.50 -14.68 1.55
C ARG A 207 7.28 -15.14 0.74
N SER A 208 6.49 -16.01 1.34
CA SER A 208 5.14 -16.30 0.86
C SER A 208 4.14 -15.36 1.53
N TYR A 209 3.05 -15.03 0.84
CA TYR A 209 2.05 -14.05 1.25
C TYR A 209 0.66 -14.68 1.26
N PRO A 210 -0.22 -14.26 2.18
CA PRO A 210 -1.63 -14.65 2.14
C PRO A 210 -2.40 -13.80 1.13
N ASN A 211 -1.96 -12.58 0.86
CA ASN A 211 -2.54 -11.67 -0.11
C ASN A 211 -1.51 -10.72 -0.73
N ILE A 212 -1.86 -10.20 -1.89
CA ILE A 212 -1.14 -9.14 -2.60
C ILE A 212 -2.14 -8.08 -3.08
N LEU A 213 -1.64 -6.87 -3.28
CA LEU A 213 -2.28 -5.86 -4.12
C LEU A 213 -1.74 -6.01 -5.54
N THR A 214 -2.61 -5.96 -6.54
CA THR A 214 -2.25 -6.04 -7.96
C THR A 214 -3.05 -5.01 -8.76
N TRP A 215 -2.49 -4.59 -9.92
CA TRP A 215 -3.06 -3.61 -10.84
C TRP A 215 -2.56 -3.80 -12.27
#